data_0bed88bfa7daedbec1e7180561489dd5
#
_entry.id   0bed88bfa7daedbec1e7180561489dd5
#
_cell.length_a   1.000
_cell.length_b   1.000
_cell.length_c   1.000
_cell.angle_alpha   90.00
_cell.angle_beta   90.00
_cell.angle_gamma   90.00
#
_symmetry.space_group_name_H-M   'P 1'
#
loop_
_entity.id
_entity.type
_entity.pdbx_description
1 polymer ?
#
loop_
_entity_poly.entity_id
_entity_poly.type
_entity_poly.pdbx_seq_one_letter_code
_entity_poly.pdbx_strand_id
1 'polypeptide(L)'
;MLEPDGAAQNVNAHNSSSTSILVMWDEVPVQQQNGIITGYTITYQSQTENHNGSVPAGPSDRQKNITNLKEYLLYNITVFASTVKGDGPHSTPVLVVRTDQDSE
;
A
#
# COMPACT_ATOMS: atom_id res chain seq x y z
N MET A 1 -16.78 15.84 9.27
CA MET A 1 -15.71 15.12 8.54
C MET A 1 -15.65 13.70 9.06
N LEU A 2 -15.60 12.76 8.15
CA LEU A 2 -15.60 11.33 8.47
C LEU A 2 -14.34 10.70 7.89
N GLU A 3 -14.09 9.44 8.28
CA GLU A 3 -13.06 8.67 7.60
C GLU A 3 -13.51 8.39 6.16
N PRO A 4 -12.57 8.10 5.24
CA PRO A 4 -12.95 7.81 3.85
C PRO A 4 -13.86 6.60 3.74
N ASP A 5 -14.82 6.65 2.82
CA ASP A 5 -15.72 5.53 2.52
C ASP A 5 -15.14 4.60 1.46
N GLY A 6 -14.22 5.08 0.65
CA GLY A 6 -13.69 4.32 -0.45
C GLY A 6 -12.21 4.08 -0.32
N ALA A 7 -11.73 3.10 -1.07
CA ALA A 7 -10.33 2.73 -1.08
C ALA A 7 -9.58 3.42 -2.21
N ALA A 8 -8.25 3.44 -2.11
CA ALA A 8 -7.40 3.85 -3.21
C ALA A 8 -7.72 2.98 -4.42
N GLN A 9 -7.64 3.58 -5.62
CA GLN A 9 -8.05 2.92 -6.86
C GLN A 9 -6.84 2.48 -7.65
N ASN A 10 -7.05 1.49 -8.49
CA ASN A 10 -6.03 1.04 -9.46
C ASN A 10 -4.68 0.76 -8.79
N VAL A 11 -4.72 0.13 -7.64
CA VAL A 11 -3.50 -0.21 -6.90
C VAL A 11 -2.73 -1.25 -7.70
N ASN A 12 -1.45 -1.01 -7.86
CA ASN A 12 -0.57 -1.90 -8.62
C ASN A 12 0.76 -1.98 -7.89
N ALA A 13 1.44 -3.09 -8.03
CA ALA A 13 2.71 -3.27 -7.34
C ALA A 13 3.58 -4.26 -8.09
N HIS A 14 4.89 -4.03 -8.05
CA HIS A 14 5.84 -4.98 -8.62
C HIS A 14 7.15 -4.87 -7.85
N ASN A 15 7.93 -5.92 -7.90
CA ASN A 15 9.22 -5.89 -7.22
C ASN A 15 10.15 -4.93 -7.95
N SER A 16 10.76 -4.05 -7.18
CA SER A 16 11.74 -3.10 -7.72
C SER A 16 13.17 -3.59 -7.49
N SER A 17 13.34 -4.52 -6.56
CA SER A 17 14.60 -5.23 -6.36
C SER A 17 14.29 -6.51 -5.60
N SER A 18 15.33 -7.27 -5.25
CA SER A 18 15.14 -8.50 -4.49
C SER A 18 14.56 -8.27 -3.11
N THR A 19 14.65 -7.06 -2.58
CA THR A 19 14.21 -6.75 -1.22
C THR A 19 13.30 -5.54 -1.17
N SER A 20 12.72 -5.13 -2.31
CA SER A 20 11.83 -3.97 -2.34
C SER A 20 10.71 -4.16 -3.36
N ILE A 21 9.60 -3.51 -3.08
CA ILE A 21 8.41 -3.54 -3.93
C ILE A 21 7.95 -2.11 -4.12
N LEU A 22 7.72 -1.72 -5.38
CA LEU A 22 7.15 -0.41 -5.70
C LEU A 22 5.64 -0.56 -5.81
N VAL A 23 4.93 0.23 -5.02
CA VAL A 23 3.46 0.23 -5.00
C VAL A 23 2.98 1.55 -5.58
N MET A 24 1.99 1.46 -6.47
CA MET A 24 1.40 2.63 -7.13
C MET A 24 -0.11 2.57 -6.95
N TRP A 25 -0.75 3.75 -6.91
CA TRP A 25 -2.20 3.81 -6.74
C TRP A 25 -2.72 5.14 -7.25
N ASP A 26 -4.04 5.19 -7.48
CA ASP A 26 -4.77 6.42 -7.73
C ASP A 26 -5.49 6.84 -6.45
N GLU A 27 -5.85 8.12 -6.39
CA GLU A 27 -6.49 8.64 -5.19
C GLU A 27 -7.88 8.03 -4.98
N VAL A 28 -8.33 8.09 -3.74
CA VAL A 28 -9.72 7.76 -3.43
C VAL A 28 -10.63 8.71 -4.20
N PRO A 29 -11.71 8.23 -4.85
CA PRO A 29 -12.63 9.13 -5.55
C PRO A 29 -13.14 10.23 -4.62
N VAL A 30 -13.25 11.44 -5.15
CA VAL A 30 -13.57 12.62 -4.35
C VAL A 30 -14.84 12.40 -3.55
N GLN A 31 -15.85 11.75 -4.14
CA GLN A 31 -17.12 11.51 -3.47
C GLN A 31 -17.01 10.61 -2.25
N GLN A 32 -15.91 9.87 -2.12
CA GLN A 32 -15.72 8.89 -1.07
C GLN A 32 -14.65 9.30 -0.06
N GLN A 33 -14.07 10.47 -0.23
CA GLN A 33 -13.02 10.91 0.67
C GLN A 33 -13.55 11.37 2.02
N ASN A 34 -14.73 11.98 2.03
CA ASN A 34 -15.41 12.45 3.24
C ASN A 34 -14.59 13.45 4.05
N GLY A 35 -13.71 14.19 3.37
CA GLY A 35 -12.85 15.17 4.02
C GLY A 35 -11.53 15.27 3.27
N ILE A 36 -10.59 15.95 3.89
CA ILE A 36 -9.28 16.13 3.29
C ILE A 36 -8.42 14.90 3.62
N ILE A 37 -7.90 14.26 2.58
CA ILE A 37 -7.00 13.14 2.76
C ILE A 37 -5.70 13.67 3.36
N THR A 38 -5.29 13.12 4.49
CA THR A 38 -4.05 13.52 5.16
C THR A 38 -2.87 12.65 4.76
N GLY A 39 -3.14 11.49 4.18
CA GLY A 39 -2.08 10.61 3.71
C GLY A 39 -2.63 9.27 3.31
N TYR A 40 -1.74 8.44 2.79
CA TYR A 40 -2.02 7.05 2.45
C TYR A 40 -1.07 6.16 3.25
N THR A 41 -1.48 4.93 3.47
CA THR A 41 -0.62 3.94 4.14
C THR A 41 -0.61 2.68 3.30
N ILE A 42 0.57 2.16 3.06
CA ILE A 42 0.76 0.91 2.34
C ILE A 42 1.10 -0.15 3.38
N THR A 43 0.30 -1.23 3.42
CA THR A 43 0.55 -2.33 4.34
C THR A 43 1.12 -3.51 3.57
N TYR A 44 1.98 -4.25 4.22
CA TYR A 44 2.52 -5.46 3.63
C TYR A 44 2.60 -6.55 4.70
N GLN A 45 2.37 -7.78 4.27
CA GLN A 45 2.42 -8.93 5.15
C GLN A 45 2.88 -10.14 4.35
N SER A 46 3.94 -10.80 4.85
CA SER A 46 4.41 -12.04 4.24
C SER A 46 3.38 -13.15 4.45
N GLN A 47 3.19 -13.99 3.43
CA GLN A 47 2.26 -15.11 3.54
C GLN A 47 2.81 -16.25 4.38
N THR A 48 4.12 -16.36 4.52
CA THR A 48 4.73 -17.54 5.13
C THR A 48 5.57 -17.23 6.35
N GLU A 49 5.99 -15.98 6.52
CA GLU A 49 6.83 -15.59 7.65
C GLU A 49 6.18 -14.46 8.42
N ASN A 50 6.61 -14.27 9.63
CA ASN A 50 6.07 -13.20 10.46
C ASN A 50 6.82 -11.90 10.16
N HIS A 51 6.64 -11.39 8.92
CA HIS A 51 7.29 -10.17 8.48
C HIS A 51 6.24 -9.26 7.87
N ASN A 52 5.81 -8.27 8.61
CA ASN A 52 4.75 -7.36 8.17
C ASN A 52 5.04 -5.96 8.67
N GLY A 53 4.33 -5.00 8.10
CA GLY A 53 4.47 -3.62 8.53
C GLY A 53 3.65 -2.70 7.66
N SER A 54 3.90 -1.42 7.82
CA SER A 54 3.23 -0.40 7.02
C SER A 54 4.21 0.74 6.74
N VAL A 55 3.94 1.45 5.65
CA VAL A 55 4.76 2.58 5.20
C VAL A 55 3.84 3.73 4.90
N PRO A 56 4.07 4.91 5.51
CA PRO A 56 3.22 6.07 5.23
C PRO A 56 3.62 6.75 3.92
N ALA A 57 2.64 7.39 3.29
CA ALA A 57 2.84 8.21 2.11
C ALA A 57 2.01 9.47 2.26
N GLY A 58 2.43 10.54 1.60
CA GLY A 58 1.73 11.81 1.67
C GLY A 58 0.44 11.81 0.88
N PRO A 59 -0.42 12.81 1.10
CA PRO A 59 -1.73 12.85 0.42
C PRO A 59 -1.62 13.06 -1.08
N SER A 60 -0.51 13.60 -1.56
CA SER A 60 -0.27 13.79 -2.99
C SER A 60 0.56 12.70 -3.61
N ASP A 61 1.07 11.78 -2.82
CA ASP A 61 1.89 10.70 -3.35
C ASP A 61 1.00 9.68 -4.06
N ARG A 62 1.54 9.11 -5.13
CA ARG A 62 0.85 8.08 -5.92
C ARG A 62 1.69 6.84 -6.07
N GLN A 63 2.85 6.82 -5.42
CA GLN A 63 3.69 5.62 -5.39
C GLN A 63 4.59 5.68 -4.17
N LYS A 64 5.00 4.51 -3.73
CA LYS A 64 5.91 4.37 -2.60
C LYS A 64 6.68 3.07 -2.74
N ASN A 65 7.96 3.13 -2.45
CA ASN A 65 8.80 1.94 -2.50
C ASN A 65 8.93 1.37 -1.09
N ILE A 66 8.55 0.10 -0.95
CA ILE A 66 8.72 -0.60 0.33
C ILE A 66 10.09 -1.27 0.29
N THR A 67 10.92 -1.00 1.28
CA THR A 67 12.28 -1.51 1.32
C THR A 67 12.49 -2.45 2.51
N ASN A 68 13.65 -3.06 2.58
CA ASN A 68 14.04 -3.95 3.68
C ASN A 68 13.15 -5.17 3.78
N LEU A 69 12.63 -5.63 2.66
CA LEU A 69 11.85 -6.86 2.59
C LEU A 69 12.80 -8.05 2.47
N LYS A 70 12.28 -9.23 2.73
CA LYS A 70 13.06 -10.46 2.59
C LYS A 70 12.92 -10.98 1.16
N GLU A 71 13.96 -11.64 0.69
CA GLU A 71 13.97 -12.23 -0.64
C GLU A 71 13.06 -13.46 -0.69
N TYR A 72 12.54 -13.76 -1.87
CA TYR A 72 11.77 -14.98 -2.15
C TYR A 72 10.50 -15.14 -1.35
N LEU A 73 9.92 -14.07 -0.87
CA LEU A 73 8.68 -14.16 -0.13
C LEU A 73 7.53 -13.55 -0.91
N LEU A 74 6.35 -14.13 -0.72
CA LEU A 74 5.11 -13.54 -1.22
C LEU A 74 4.57 -12.60 -0.17
N TYR A 75 4.27 -11.37 -0.60
CA TYR A 75 3.74 -10.33 0.26
C TYR A 75 2.34 -9.94 -0.19
N ASN A 76 1.44 -9.84 0.76
CA ASN A 76 0.12 -9.27 0.53
C ASN A 76 0.22 -7.76 0.75
N ILE A 77 -0.23 -7.00 -0.24
CA ILE A 77 -0.08 -5.54 -0.26
C ILE A 77 -1.46 -4.91 -0.32
N THR A 78 -1.72 -3.94 0.54
CA THR A 78 -2.93 -3.11 0.46
C THR A 78 -2.55 -1.67 0.70
N VAL A 79 -3.43 -0.75 0.26
CA VAL A 79 -3.28 0.68 0.46
C VAL A 79 -4.59 1.21 1.03
N PHE A 80 -4.51 2.10 2.01
CA PHE A 80 -5.70 2.80 2.48
C PHE A 80 -5.37 4.27 2.67
N ALA A 81 -6.42 5.09 2.61
CA ALA A 81 -6.31 6.53 2.82
C ALA A 81 -6.79 6.90 4.20
N SER A 82 -6.36 8.04 4.69
CA SER A 82 -6.74 8.51 6.03
C SER A 82 -7.14 9.98 5.96
N THR A 83 -8.08 10.35 6.83
CA THR A 83 -8.38 11.74 7.15
C THR A 83 -8.10 11.94 8.63
N VAL A 84 -8.33 13.17 9.14
CA VAL A 84 -8.14 13.42 10.58
C VAL A 84 -9.10 12.62 11.44
N LYS A 85 -10.16 12.05 10.85
CA LYS A 85 -11.16 11.26 11.59
C LYS A 85 -10.86 9.77 11.60
N GLY A 86 -9.93 9.31 10.78
CA GLY A 86 -9.57 7.90 10.80
C GLY A 86 -9.21 7.36 9.45
N ASP A 87 -9.03 6.05 9.39
CA ASP A 87 -8.58 5.34 8.22
C ASP A 87 -9.76 4.85 7.40
N GLY A 88 -9.62 4.87 6.08
CA GLY A 88 -10.60 4.29 5.18
C GLY A 88 -10.36 2.80 4.95
N PRO A 89 -11.18 2.20 4.08
CA PRO A 89 -11.03 0.78 3.80
C PRO A 89 -9.75 0.48 3.02
N HIS A 90 -9.25 -0.72 3.19
CA HIS A 90 -8.10 -1.19 2.44
C HIS A 90 -8.49 -1.46 1.00
N SER A 91 -7.53 -1.29 0.10
CA SER A 91 -7.76 -1.55 -1.32
C SER A 91 -8.08 -3.02 -1.56
N THR A 92 -8.91 -3.28 -2.57
CA THR A 92 -9.28 -4.64 -2.98
C THR A 92 -9.18 -4.75 -4.49
N PRO A 93 -8.80 -5.91 -4.97
CA PRO A 93 -8.35 -7.09 -4.21
C PRO A 93 -6.99 -6.87 -3.58
N VAL A 94 -6.66 -7.69 -2.61
CA VAL A 94 -5.32 -7.68 -2.03
C VAL A 94 -4.33 -8.10 -3.12
N LEU A 95 -3.27 -7.32 -3.27
CA LEU A 95 -2.24 -7.67 -4.25
C LEU A 95 -1.26 -8.65 -3.63
N VAL A 96 -0.80 -9.58 -4.44
CA VAL A 96 0.21 -10.55 -4.03
C VAL A 96 1.43 -10.34 -4.91
N VAL A 97 2.55 -9.98 -4.30
CA VAL A 97 3.79 -9.71 -5.03
C VAL A 97 4.91 -10.50 -4.38
N ARG A 98 5.70 -11.16 -5.20
CA ARG A 98 6.85 -11.92 -4.70
C ARG A 98 8.12 -11.09 -4.91
N THR A 99 8.93 -11.01 -3.86
CA THR A 99 10.27 -10.44 -4.01
C THR A 99 11.14 -11.43 -4.77
N ASP A 100 12.05 -10.88 -5.57
CA ASP A 100 12.92 -11.71 -6.36
C ASP A 100 14.13 -12.17 -5.55
N GLN A 101 14.85 -13.09 -6.16
CA GLN A 101 16.18 -13.43 -5.70
C GLN A 101 17.15 -12.31 -6.08
N ASP A 102 18.12 -12.07 -5.24
CA ASP A 102 19.24 -11.19 -5.57
C ASP A 102 20.14 -11.93 -6.53
N SER A 103 20.09 -11.58 -7.78
CA SER A 103 20.73 -12.35 -8.81
C SER A 103 21.99 -11.74 -9.25
N GLU A 104 22.49 -11.21 -9.03
CA GLU A 104 23.50 -10.92 -9.74
C GLU A 104 23.89 -10.80 -10.30
#